data_6664c7d121238e75bc906df5a3e39f6d
#
_entry.id   6664c7d121238e75bc906df5a3e39f6d
#
_cell.length_a   1.000
_cell.length_b   1.000
_cell.length_c   1.000
_cell.angle_alpha   90.00
_cell.angle_beta   90.00
_cell.angle_gamma   90.00
#
_symmetry.space_group_name_H-M   'P 1'
#
loop_
_entity.id
_entity.type
_entity.pdbx_description
1 polymer ?
#
loop_
_entity_poly.entity_id
_entity_poly.type
_entity_poly.pdbx_seq_one_letter_code
_entity_poly.pdbx_strand_id
1 'polypeptide(L)'
;MNINGIPPTIGRRLAVQIASATVPGTQHVMPGRPNWKNNQDGLAVSSQPCGTTIAVVCDGCSAGERSEVGARLAAPMLVQILEEELAQRIVASRLHWPDIRNRLIHRLLTVATLMGRDLQQVIREYFLFTTIGFIVTPEDTMIFYIGDGVYIVNGIPTVLGPFEDNAPPYLMYAVTGSPVFDRDPSLAHFRLRRYRTSELKSVGVGCDGVEDLMKCSGRCFPGTNEVVGEIGQIFTPPFFENPDRLRRHLARMNRETAQGSRVEPGLLPDDTTLVIGNIGWV
;
A
#
# COMPACT_ATOMS: atom_id res chain seq x y z
N MET A 1 3.74 -8.64 49.13
CA MET A 1 3.21 -7.75 48.05
C MET A 1 3.32 -8.50 46.76
N ASN A 2 2.21 -9.01 46.23
CA ASN A 2 2.18 -9.81 44.98
C ASN A 2 2.25 -8.88 43.77
N ILE A 3 3.37 -8.89 43.08
CA ILE A 3 3.46 -8.35 41.72
C ILE A 3 3.02 -9.46 40.78
N ASN A 4 1.76 -9.44 40.38
CA ASN A 4 1.22 -10.34 39.36
C ASN A 4 1.91 -10.04 38.03
N GLY A 5 3.01 -10.74 37.77
CA GLY A 5 3.54 -10.90 36.45
C GLY A 5 2.53 -11.63 35.58
N ILE A 6 2.06 -10.99 34.53
CA ILE A 6 1.34 -11.66 33.44
C ILE A 6 2.30 -12.72 32.92
N PRO A 7 1.95 -14.04 32.97
CA PRO A 7 2.85 -15.07 32.45
C PRO A 7 3.10 -14.81 30.96
N PRO A 8 4.31 -15.06 30.46
CA PRO A 8 4.54 -15.02 29.03
C PRO A 8 3.56 -15.97 28.37
N THR A 9 2.95 -15.56 27.29
CA THR A 9 1.98 -16.33 26.48
C THR A 9 2.75 -17.50 25.83
N ILE A 10 3.10 -18.50 26.62
CA ILE A 10 3.78 -19.71 26.16
C ILE A 10 2.73 -20.50 25.38
N GLY A 11 2.88 -20.55 24.04
CA GLY A 11 2.17 -21.48 23.18
C GLY A 11 1.24 -20.90 22.11
N ARG A 12 0.95 -19.60 22.08
CA ARG A 12 0.11 -19.06 21.01
C ARG A 12 0.95 -18.65 19.82
N ARG A 13 0.59 -19.18 18.66
CA ARG A 13 1.22 -18.83 17.38
C ARG A 13 0.47 -17.68 16.73
N LEU A 14 1.20 -16.69 16.23
CA LEU A 14 0.65 -15.60 15.42
C LEU A 14 0.05 -16.18 14.12
N ALA A 15 -1.18 -15.78 13.80
CA ALA A 15 -1.85 -16.06 12.56
C ALA A 15 -2.36 -14.74 11.97
N VAL A 16 -1.94 -14.42 10.75
CA VAL A 16 -2.40 -13.24 10.03
C VAL A 16 -3.13 -13.69 8.79
N GLN A 17 -4.42 -13.36 8.70
CA GLN A 17 -5.23 -13.57 7.51
C GLN A 17 -5.14 -12.32 6.64
N ILE A 18 -4.81 -12.47 5.36
CA ILE A 18 -4.62 -11.36 4.42
C ILE A 18 -5.72 -11.37 3.36
N ALA A 19 -6.22 -10.18 3.03
CA ALA A 19 -6.92 -9.92 1.79
C ALA A 19 -6.29 -8.73 1.09
N SER A 20 -6.19 -8.78 -0.24
CA SER A 20 -5.61 -7.72 -1.05
C SER A 20 -6.40 -7.51 -2.32
N ALA A 21 -6.41 -6.28 -2.81
CA ALA A 21 -7.06 -5.94 -4.07
C ALA A 21 -6.38 -4.74 -4.72
N THR A 22 -6.41 -4.73 -6.03
CA THR A 22 -6.10 -3.57 -6.86
C THR A 22 -7.15 -3.47 -7.96
N VAL A 23 -7.67 -2.27 -8.19
CA VAL A 23 -8.60 -1.96 -9.27
C VAL A 23 -8.19 -0.65 -9.94
N PRO A 24 -8.32 -0.55 -11.26
CA PRO A 24 -7.99 0.69 -11.96
C PRO A 24 -9.02 1.77 -11.66
N GLY A 25 -8.56 3.01 -11.61
CA GLY A 25 -9.40 4.19 -11.49
C GLY A 25 -10.26 4.43 -12.73
N THR A 26 -11.47 4.96 -12.53
CA THR A 26 -12.37 5.24 -13.67
C THR A 26 -11.84 6.34 -14.60
N GLN A 27 -10.98 7.23 -14.09
CA GLN A 27 -10.32 8.24 -14.92
C GLN A 27 -9.18 7.67 -15.77
N HIS A 28 -8.58 6.54 -15.36
CA HIS A 28 -7.48 5.88 -16.04
C HIS A 28 -7.95 4.96 -17.17
N VAL A 29 -9.07 4.26 -17.00
CA VAL A 29 -9.51 3.20 -17.94
C VAL A 29 -10.55 3.65 -18.97
N MET A 30 -10.88 4.93 -19.08
CA MET A 30 -11.82 5.39 -20.11
C MET A 30 -11.14 5.49 -21.48
N PRO A 31 -11.44 4.60 -22.44
CA PRO A 31 -10.89 4.65 -23.80
C PRO A 31 -11.16 6.00 -24.47
N GLY A 32 -10.15 6.54 -25.13
CA GLY A 32 -10.26 7.80 -25.88
C GLY A 32 -10.09 9.07 -25.06
N ARG A 33 -9.83 8.99 -23.75
CA ARG A 33 -9.40 10.16 -22.98
C ARG A 33 -7.88 10.38 -23.14
N PRO A 34 -7.42 11.65 -23.11
CA PRO A 34 -5.98 11.99 -23.23
C PRO A 34 -5.12 11.33 -22.14
N ASN A 35 -5.71 11.03 -20.98
CA ASN A 35 -5.05 10.48 -19.81
C ASN A 35 -5.30 8.98 -19.61
N TRP A 36 -5.72 8.26 -20.68
CA TRP A 36 -5.89 6.81 -20.57
C TRP A 36 -4.56 6.14 -20.19
N LYS A 37 -4.55 5.45 -19.06
CA LYS A 37 -3.39 4.77 -18.50
C LYS A 37 -3.78 3.39 -17.99
N ASN A 38 -2.78 2.54 -17.84
CA ASN A 38 -2.97 1.32 -17.05
C ASN A 38 -3.14 1.68 -15.56
N ASN A 39 -3.66 0.73 -14.78
CA ASN A 39 -3.53 0.80 -13.34
C ASN A 39 -2.05 0.93 -12.98
N GLN A 40 -1.67 2.04 -12.33
CA GLN A 40 -0.26 2.40 -12.05
C GLN A 40 0.23 1.83 -10.72
N ASP A 41 -0.63 1.16 -9.97
CA ASP A 41 -0.28 0.56 -8.70
C ASP A 41 0.45 -0.78 -8.83
N GLY A 42 1.25 -1.07 -7.80
CA GLY A 42 1.88 -2.36 -7.55
C GLY A 42 1.65 -2.81 -6.11
N LEU A 43 1.47 -4.09 -5.89
CA LEU A 43 1.41 -4.66 -4.55
C LEU A 43 2.16 -5.99 -4.47
N ALA A 44 2.66 -6.30 -3.28
CA ALA A 44 3.23 -7.60 -2.96
C ALA A 44 2.95 -7.96 -1.50
N VAL A 45 2.72 -9.24 -1.27
CA VAL A 45 2.48 -9.81 0.07
C VAL A 45 3.30 -11.07 0.24
N SER A 46 3.86 -11.24 1.42
CA SER A 46 4.50 -12.48 1.85
C SER A 46 4.03 -12.86 3.25
N SER A 47 3.71 -14.13 3.45
CA SER A 47 3.37 -14.71 4.75
C SER A 47 4.23 -15.92 5.02
N GLN A 48 4.98 -15.89 6.10
CA GLN A 48 5.91 -16.94 6.49
C GLN A 48 5.26 -17.94 7.47
N PRO A 49 5.74 -19.18 7.54
CA PRO A 49 5.22 -20.18 8.46
C PRO A 49 5.27 -19.79 9.93
N CYS A 50 6.18 -18.91 10.34
CA CYS A 50 6.27 -18.38 11.72
C CYS A 50 5.18 -17.35 12.05
N GLY A 51 4.33 -16.97 11.10
CA GLY A 51 3.30 -15.95 11.22
C GLY A 51 3.76 -14.54 10.83
N THR A 52 5.06 -14.34 10.57
CA THR A 52 5.55 -13.06 10.04
C THR A 52 4.91 -12.79 8.68
N THR A 53 4.35 -11.60 8.53
CA THR A 53 3.66 -11.19 7.30
C THR A 53 4.14 -9.80 6.88
N ILE A 54 4.44 -9.66 5.60
CA ILE A 54 4.89 -8.41 4.97
C ILE A 54 3.91 -8.06 3.87
N ALA A 55 3.48 -6.81 3.81
CA ALA A 55 2.70 -6.27 2.71
C ALA A 55 3.28 -4.93 2.25
N VAL A 56 3.33 -4.72 0.95
CA VAL A 56 3.82 -3.49 0.32
C VAL A 56 2.85 -3.08 -0.77
N VAL A 57 2.49 -1.81 -0.80
CA VAL A 57 1.78 -1.13 -1.88
C VAL A 57 2.68 -0.02 -2.39
N CYS A 58 2.77 0.10 -3.71
CA CYS A 58 3.45 1.18 -4.40
C CYS A 58 2.45 1.81 -5.37
N ASP A 59 2.32 3.12 -5.35
CA ASP A 59 1.44 3.90 -6.20
C ASP A 59 2.28 4.70 -7.19
N GLY A 60 2.07 4.46 -8.46
CA GLY A 60 2.85 5.05 -9.55
C GLY A 60 2.41 6.47 -9.88
N CYS A 61 3.36 7.40 -9.95
CA CYS A 61 3.11 8.81 -10.28
C CYS A 61 2.29 8.97 -11.55
N SER A 62 1.13 9.62 -11.46
CA SER A 62 0.24 9.86 -12.60
C SER A 62 0.85 10.75 -13.70
N ALA A 63 1.87 11.54 -13.39
CA ALA A 63 2.62 12.33 -14.38
C ALA A 63 3.63 11.47 -15.17
N GLY A 64 4.04 10.29 -14.67
CA GLY A 64 4.91 9.36 -15.39
C GLY A 64 4.18 8.69 -16.56
N GLU A 65 4.88 8.35 -17.62
CA GLU A 65 4.25 7.71 -18.78
C GLU A 65 3.81 6.27 -18.48
N ARG A 66 4.66 5.53 -17.74
CA ARG A 66 4.51 4.11 -17.43
C ARG A 66 5.00 3.80 -16.02
N SER A 67 4.59 4.60 -15.04
CA SER A 67 5.02 4.47 -13.63
C SER A 67 4.61 3.14 -12.98
N GLU A 68 3.62 2.43 -13.55
CA GLU A 68 3.28 1.08 -13.18
C GLU A 68 4.46 0.10 -13.24
N VAL A 69 5.42 0.34 -14.12
CA VAL A 69 6.61 -0.53 -14.25
C VAL A 69 7.43 -0.47 -12.95
N GLY A 70 7.73 0.73 -12.47
CA GLY A 70 8.47 0.95 -11.24
C GLY A 70 7.72 0.43 -10.01
N ALA A 71 6.45 0.78 -9.89
CA ALA A 71 5.59 0.38 -8.78
C ALA A 71 5.51 -1.15 -8.65
N ARG A 72 5.25 -1.85 -9.77
CA ARG A 72 5.12 -3.32 -9.80
C ARG A 72 6.44 -4.07 -9.61
N LEU A 73 7.57 -3.46 -9.94
CA LEU A 73 8.90 -4.02 -9.63
C LEU A 73 9.29 -3.75 -8.18
N ALA A 74 9.02 -2.55 -7.67
CA ALA A 74 9.44 -2.14 -6.34
C ALA A 74 8.77 -2.95 -5.23
N ALA A 75 7.46 -3.20 -5.33
CA ALA A 75 6.72 -3.90 -4.29
C ALA A 75 7.31 -5.30 -3.98
N PRO A 76 7.47 -6.23 -4.94
CA PRO A 76 8.08 -7.53 -4.67
C PRO A 76 9.57 -7.44 -4.32
N MET A 77 10.33 -6.50 -4.91
CA MET A 77 11.73 -6.30 -4.54
C MET A 77 11.90 -5.87 -3.08
N LEU A 78 11.03 -4.98 -2.59
CA LEU A 78 11.06 -4.55 -1.21
C LEU A 78 10.64 -5.68 -0.26
N VAL A 79 9.60 -6.45 -0.59
CA VAL A 79 9.21 -7.65 0.17
C VAL A 79 10.40 -8.60 0.29
N GLN A 80 11.08 -8.93 -0.81
CA GLN A 80 12.24 -9.81 -0.79
C GLN A 80 13.38 -9.26 0.09
N ILE A 81 13.68 -7.96 0.02
CA ILE A 81 14.70 -7.33 0.87
C ILE A 81 14.33 -7.47 2.34
N LEU A 82 13.06 -7.23 2.67
CA LEU A 82 12.56 -7.34 4.04
C LEU A 82 12.59 -8.79 4.56
N GLU A 83 12.28 -9.77 3.72
CA GLU A 83 12.41 -11.20 4.06
C GLU A 83 13.86 -11.58 4.38
N GLU A 84 14.81 -11.15 3.54
CA GLU A 84 16.25 -11.41 3.75
C GLU A 84 16.75 -10.79 5.08
N GLU A 85 16.28 -9.58 5.41
CA GLU A 85 16.63 -8.92 6.67
C GLU A 85 15.98 -9.58 7.89
N LEU A 86 14.71 -9.99 7.78
CA LEU A 86 13.98 -10.65 8.87
C LEU A 86 14.44 -12.09 9.11
N ALA A 87 14.99 -12.76 8.11
CA ALA A 87 15.62 -14.07 8.30
C ALA A 87 16.80 -14.03 9.29
N GLN A 88 17.45 -12.87 9.41
CA GLN A 88 18.55 -12.64 10.33
C GLN A 88 18.11 -11.96 11.65
N ARG A 89 16.88 -11.37 11.68
CA ARG A 89 16.40 -10.54 12.78
C ARG A 89 14.90 -10.79 12.99
N ILE A 90 14.55 -11.39 14.10
CA ILE A 90 13.17 -11.83 14.39
C ILE A 90 12.20 -10.66 14.62
N VAL A 91 12.67 -9.42 14.77
CA VAL A 91 11.90 -8.26 15.21
C VAL A 91 12.00 -7.12 14.20
N ALA A 92 10.86 -6.64 13.72
CA ALA A 92 10.81 -5.58 12.70
C ALA A 92 11.45 -4.26 13.15
N SER A 93 11.42 -3.95 14.45
CA SER A 93 12.04 -2.74 15.00
C SER A 93 13.58 -2.74 14.98
N ARG A 94 14.22 -3.87 14.68
CA ARG A 94 15.68 -3.97 14.56
C ARG A 94 16.17 -3.87 13.10
N LEU A 95 15.28 -3.67 12.16
CA LEU A 95 15.64 -3.47 10.76
C LEU A 95 16.40 -2.16 10.56
N HIS A 96 17.46 -2.20 9.74
CA HIS A 96 18.22 -1.00 9.39
C HIS A 96 17.65 -0.37 8.11
N TRP A 97 16.69 0.51 8.27
CA TRP A 97 15.92 1.09 7.18
C TRP A 97 16.75 1.86 6.13
N PRO A 98 17.84 2.55 6.48
CA PRO A 98 18.73 3.14 5.47
C PRO A 98 19.31 2.11 4.50
N ASP A 99 19.72 0.94 4.98
CA ASP A 99 20.27 -0.13 4.11
C ASP A 99 19.19 -0.73 3.24
N ILE A 100 18.00 -0.99 3.79
CA ILE A 100 16.83 -1.49 3.04
C ILE A 100 16.51 -0.53 1.89
N ARG A 101 16.44 0.77 2.19
CA ARG A 101 16.21 1.81 1.22
C ARG A 101 17.28 1.83 0.12
N ASN A 102 18.53 1.82 0.49
CA ASN A 102 19.64 1.88 -0.47
C ASN A 102 19.69 0.62 -1.34
N ARG A 103 19.41 -0.55 -0.80
CA ARG A 103 19.31 -1.80 -1.56
C ARG A 103 18.17 -1.74 -2.59
N LEU A 104 17.01 -1.21 -2.21
CA LEU A 104 15.88 -1.05 -3.13
C LEU A 104 16.24 -0.07 -4.25
N ILE A 105 16.80 1.10 -3.93
CA ILE A 105 17.26 2.08 -4.92
C ILE A 105 18.26 1.44 -5.87
N HIS A 106 19.24 0.70 -5.35
CA HIS A 106 20.27 0.04 -6.17
C HIS A 106 19.66 -0.98 -7.15
N ARG A 107 18.71 -1.81 -6.70
CA ARG A 107 18.01 -2.78 -7.58
C ARG A 107 17.23 -2.08 -8.68
N LEU A 108 16.47 -1.03 -8.33
CA LEU A 108 15.69 -0.26 -9.31
C LEU A 108 16.58 0.50 -10.28
N LEU A 109 17.68 1.09 -9.80
CA LEU A 109 18.66 1.78 -10.64
C LEU A 109 19.32 0.82 -11.64
N THR A 110 19.62 -0.40 -11.23
CA THR A 110 20.15 -1.44 -12.12
C THR A 110 19.18 -1.72 -13.27
N VAL A 111 17.88 -1.84 -13.00
CA VAL A 111 16.86 -2.04 -14.04
C VAL A 111 16.77 -0.79 -14.92
N ALA A 112 16.69 0.41 -14.33
CA ALA A 112 16.57 1.65 -15.07
C ALA A 112 17.73 1.88 -16.06
N THR A 113 18.97 1.52 -15.68
CA THR A 113 20.13 1.64 -16.55
C THR A 113 20.10 0.70 -17.77
N LEU A 114 19.36 -0.40 -17.67
CA LEU A 114 19.16 -1.34 -18.79
C LEU A 114 18.06 -0.89 -19.76
N MET A 115 17.15 0.01 -19.32
CA MET A 115 16.00 0.45 -20.13
C MET A 115 16.31 1.56 -21.12
N GLY A 116 17.35 2.37 -20.89
CA GLY A 116 17.67 3.47 -21.79
C GLY A 116 18.95 4.22 -21.43
N ARG A 117 19.36 5.12 -22.33
CA ARG A 117 20.58 5.91 -22.14
C ARG A 117 20.39 7.16 -21.28
N ASP A 118 19.21 7.77 -21.33
CA ASP A 118 18.85 8.90 -20.48
C ASP A 118 18.20 8.39 -19.19
N LEU A 119 19.03 8.16 -18.18
CA LEU A 119 18.60 7.67 -16.88
C LEU A 119 17.61 8.61 -16.20
N GLN A 120 17.77 9.92 -16.32
CA GLN A 120 16.88 10.91 -15.72
C GLN A 120 15.47 10.81 -16.33
N GLN A 121 15.37 10.63 -17.63
CA GLN A 121 14.11 10.44 -18.33
C GLN A 121 13.48 9.10 -17.92
N VAL A 122 14.25 8.00 -17.94
CA VAL A 122 13.76 6.68 -17.55
C VAL A 122 13.20 6.71 -16.12
N ILE A 123 13.88 7.34 -15.17
CA ILE A 123 13.38 7.43 -13.80
C ILE A 123 12.07 8.21 -13.75
N ARG A 124 11.99 9.36 -14.41
CA ARG A 124 10.77 10.20 -14.42
C ARG A 124 9.56 9.50 -15.03
N GLU A 125 9.75 8.73 -16.08
CA GLU A 125 8.66 8.08 -16.80
C GLU A 125 8.21 6.76 -16.19
N TYR A 126 9.13 6.01 -15.53
CA TYR A 126 8.88 4.62 -15.12
C TYR A 126 9.04 4.34 -13.63
N PHE A 127 9.80 5.17 -12.87
CA PHE A 127 10.22 4.79 -11.51
C PHE A 127 9.84 5.79 -10.41
N LEU A 128 8.95 6.73 -10.71
CA LEU A 128 8.37 7.59 -9.67
C LEU A 128 7.13 6.91 -9.11
N PHE A 129 7.16 6.59 -7.84
CA PHE A 129 6.05 5.96 -7.10
C PHE A 129 6.21 6.23 -5.61
N THR A 130 5.09 6.24 -4.90
CA THR A 130 5.05 6.23 -3.45
C THR A 130 5.11 4.79 -2.92
N THR A 131 5.42 4.61 -1.66
CA THR A 131 5.52 3.29 -1.06
C THR A 131 4.95 3.30 0.33
N ILE A 132 4.04 2.39 0.61
CA ILE A 132 3.52 2.14 1.96
C ILE A 132 3.47 0.64 2.22
N GLY A 133 3.76 0.22 3.45
CA GLY A 133 3.71 -1.20 3.78
C GLY A 133 3.61 -1.45 5.27
N PHE A 134 3.39 -2.71 5.62
CA PHE A 134 3.48 -3.18 6.99
C PHE A 134 4.28 -4.48 7.10
N ILE A 135 4.86 -4.67 8.27
CA ILE A 135 5.45 -5.93 8.71
C ILE A 135 4.77 -6.30 10.02
N VAL A 136 4.19 -7.50 10.09
CA VAL A 136 3.65 -8.07 11.33
C VAL A 136 4.58 -9.20 11.76
N THR A 137 5.15 -9.09 12.96
CA THR A 137 5.88 -10.17 13.63
C THR A 137 5.16 -10.55 14.93
N PRO A 138 5.50 -11.65 15.60
CA PRO A 138 4.91 -11.98 16.89
C PRO A 138 5.10 -10.90 17.97
N GLU A 139 6.19 -10.13 17.91
CA GLU A 139 6.51 -9.12 18.91
C GLU A 139 5.99 -7.73 18.55
N ASP A 140 6.24 -7.29 17.31
CA ASP A 140 5.90 -5.94 16.88
C ASP A 140 5.33 -5.91 15.45
N THR A 141 4.52 -4.90 15.23
CA THR A 141 4.01 -4.53 13.91
C THR A 141 4.59 -3.17 13.53
N MET A 142 5.20 -3.12 12.35
CA MET A 142 5.79 -1.90 11.80
C MET A 142 5.02 -1.48 10.56
N ILE A 143 4.54 -0.23 10.52
CA ILE A 143 4.08 0.43 9.30
C ILE A 143 5.20 1.34 8.83
N PHE A 144 5.50 1.31 7.53
CA PHE A 144 6.56 2.11 6.91
C PHE A 144 6.06 2.73 5.61
N TYR A 145 6.54 3.93 5.29
CA TYR A 145 6.11 4.64 4.09
C TYR A 145 7.12 5.72 3.63
N ILE A 146 7.11 5.99 2.32
CA ILE A 146 7.65 7.18 1.64
C ILE A 146 6.57 7.64 0.68
N GLY A 147 6.12 8.90 0.80
CA GLY A 147 5.02 9.46 0.05
C GLY A 147 3.70 9.44 0.82
N ASP A 148 2.63 9.49 0.07
CA ASP A 148 1.23 9.48 0.55
C ASP A 148 0.63 8.08 0.59
N GLY A 149 -0.68 8.03 0.83
CA GLY A 149 -1.46 6.82 0.99
C GLY A 149 -2.24 6.78 2.30
N VAL A 150 -2.75 5.61 2.63
CA VAL A 150 -3.56 5.38 3.83
C VAL A 150 -3.06 4.16 4.58
N TYR A 151 -2.86 4.27 5.88
CA TYR A 151 -2.74 3.09 6.74
C TYR A 151 -3.92 3.00 7.71
N ILE A 152 -4.26 1.77 8.11
CA ILE A 152 -5.42 1.47 8.94
C ILE A 152 -4.96 0.60 10.10
N VAL A 153 -5.27 1.00 11.32
CA VAL A 153 -4.95 0.25 12.54
C VAL A 153 -6.22 0.02 13.32
N ASN A 154 -6.58 -1.23 13.58
CA ASN A 154 -7.81 -1.60 14.28
C ASN A 154 -9.07 -0.96 13.67
N GLY A 155 -9.12 -0.88 12.33
CA GLY A 155 -10.24 -0.28 11.59
C GLY A 155 -10.22 1.26 11.54
N ILE A 156 -9.25 1.91 12.17
CA ILE A 156 -9.13 3.38 12.20
C ILE A 156 -8.12 3.81 11.13
N PRO A 157 -8.55 4.54 10.08
CA PRO A 157 -7.67 5.01 9.02
C PRO A 157 -6.87 6.25 9.43
N THR A 158 -5.69 6.37 8.88
CA THR A 158 -4.84 7.57 8.91
C THR A 158 -4.39 7.87 7.49
N VAL A 159 -4.74 9.05 7.00
CA VAL A 159 -4.32 9.55 5.68
C VAL A 159 -2.96 10.21 5.81
N LEU A 160 -2.07 9.94 4.87
CA LEU A 160 -0.73 10.53 4.75
C LEU A 160 -0.77 11.59 3.66
N GLY A 161 -0.38 12.80 3.98
CA GLY A 161 -0.49 13.95 3.09
C GLY A 161 -1.60 14.92 3.58
N PRO A 162 -2.09 15.82 2.74
CA PRO A 162 -1.61 16.09 1.38
C PRO A 162 -0.20 16.70 1.35
N PHE A 163 0.50 16.54 0.22
CA PHE A 163 1.76 17.22 -0.06
C PHE A 163 1.52 18.49 -0.89
N GLU A 164 2.43 19.44 -0.76
CA GLU A 164 2.40 20.69 -1.55
C GLU A 164 2.42 20.37 -3.04
N ASP A 165 1.59 21.06 -3.83
CA ASP A 165 1.44 20.87 -5.28
C ASP A 165 1.08 19.42 -5.69
N ASN A 166 0.48 18.63 -4.78
CA ASN A 166 0.22 17.21 -5.01
C ASN A 166 1.47 16.44 -5.47
N ALA A 167 2.63 16.81 -4.94
CA ALA A 167 3.91 16.21 -5.27
C ALA A 167 4.49 15.47 -4.06
N PRO A 168 4.11 14.21 -3.82
CA PRO A 168 4.66 13.41 -2.74
C PRO A 168 6.14 13.12 -2.95
N PRO A 169 6.90 12.83 -1.90
CA PRO A 169 8.25 12.35 -2.02
C PRO A 169 8.28 10.96 -2.65
N TYR A 170 9.00 10.83 -3.76
CA TYR A 170 9.25 9.53 -4.41
C TYR A 170 10.63 9.01 -4.08
N LEU A 171 10.75 7.69 -3.85
CA LEU A 171 12.01 7.05 -3.49
C LEU A 171 13.16 7.40 -4.45
N MET A 172 12.88 7.39 -5.76
CA MET A 172 13.90 7.58 -6.79
C MET A 172 14.34 9.04 -6.99
N TYR A 173 13.73 10.00 -6.31
CA TYR A 173 14.27 11.35 -6.18
C TYR A 173 15.65 11.38 -5.49
N ALA A 174 16.01 10.32 -4.78
CA ALA A 174 17.36 10.15 -4.25
C ALA A 174 18.43 10.06 -5.35
N VAL A 175 18.04 9.70 -6.57
CA VAL A 175 18.96 9.59 -7.73
C VAL A 175 18.88 10.81 -8.63
N THR A 176 17.67 11.34 -8.85
CA THR A 176 17.46 12.46 -9.79
C THR A 176 17.56 13.83 -9.14
N GLY A 177 17.54 13.89 -7.79
CA GLY A 177 17.29 15.14 -7.06
C GLY A 177 15.82 15.55 -7.13
N SER A 178 15.38 16.35 -6.17
CA SER A 178 14.06 16.97 -6.17
C SER A 178 13.99 18.14 -5.20
N PRO A 179 13.32 19.25 -5.54
CA PRO A 179 13.06 20.35 -4.61
C PRO A 179 12.35 19.93 -3.33
N VAL A 180 11.61 18.81 -3.35
CA VAL A 180 10.96 18.23 -2.17
C VAL A 180 12.00 17.80 -1.13
N PHE A 181 13.08 17.13 -1.55
CA PHE A 181 14.16 16.71 -0.66
C PHE A 181 15.09 17.86 -0.27
N ASP A 182 15.24 18.86 -1.14
CA ASP A 182 16.01 20.06 -0.82
C ASP A 182 15.36 20.85 0.31
N ARG A 183 14.01 20.90 0.35
CA ARG A 183 13.22 21.56 1.40
C ARG A 183 13.19 20.76 2.70
N ASP A 184 13.00 19.44 2.61
CA ASP A 184 13.00 18.54 3.77
C ASP A 184 13.72 17.22 3.46
N PRO A 185 15.02 17.11 3.73
CA PRO A 185 15.80 15.90 3.52
C PRO A 185 15.27 14.66 4.27
N SER A 186 14.48 14.84 5.34
CA SER A 186 13.91 13.71 6.08
C SER A 186 12.89 12.92 5.26
N LEU A 187 12.27 13.54 4.25
CA LEU A 187 11.33 12.91 3.34
C LEU A 187 11.97 11.87 2.40
N ALA A 188 13.31 11.91 2.27
CA ALA A 188 14.07 10.91 1.52
C ALA A 188 14.16 9.55 2.23
N HIS A 189 13.67 9.44 3.46
CA HIS A 189 13.77 8.23 4.28
C HIS A 189 12.41 7.64 4.61
N PHE A 190 12.37 6.32 4.84
CA PHE A 190 11.18 5.67 5.33
C PHE A 190 10.74 6.27 6.67
N ARG A 191 9.49 6.69 6.75
CA ARG A 191 8.82 7.04 7.99
C ARG A 191 8.20 5.78 8.58
N LEU A 192 8.26 5.64 9.91
CA LEU A 192 7.94 4.42 10.62
C LEU A 192 6.89 4.68 11.70
N ARG A 193 5.96 3.72 11.85
CA ARG A 193 5.03 3.63 12.98
C ARG A 193 5.12 2.24 13.56
N ARG A 194 5.35 2.15 14.86
CA ARG A 194 5.52 0.89 15.57
C ARG A 194 4.38 0.64 16.55
N TYR A 195 3.91 -0.59 16.59
CA TYR A 195 2.88 -1.06 17.50
C TYR A 195 3.33 -2.39 18.12
N ARG A 196 2.80 -2.74 19.29
CA ARG A 196 2.89 -4.11 19.81
C ARG A 196 1.86 -4.96 19.10
N THR A 197 2.24 -6.07 18.51
CA THR A 197 1.32 -6.93 17.75
C THR A 197 0.18 -7.46 18.63
N SER A 198 0.43 -7.70 19.93
CA SER A 198 -0.58 -8.11 20.89
C SER A 198 -1.71 -7.09 21.13
N GLU A 199 -1.50 -5.83 20.78
CA GLU A 199 -2.48 -4.74 20.91
C GLU A 199 -3.33 -4.55 19.64
N LEU A 200 -2.96 -5.26 18.55
CA LEU A 200 -3.61 -5.12 17.26
C LEU A 200 -4.59 -6.27 16.98
N LYS A 201 -5.73 -5.90 16.41
CA LYS A 201 -6.71 -6.83 15.82
C LYS A 201 -6.62 -6.84 14.31
N SER A 202 -6.27 -5.70 13.72
CA SER A 202 -6.15 -5.56 12.27
C SER A 202 -5.17 -4.47 11.88
N VAL A 203 -4.62 -4.62 10.68
CA VAL A 203 -3.75 -3.64 10.02
C VAL A 203 -4.10 -3.57 8.54
N GLY A 204 -3.95 -2.41 7.93
CA GLY A 204 -4.13 -2.24 6.48
C GLY A 204 -3.26 -1.13 5.94
N VAL A 205 -2.91 -1.21 4.66
CA VAL A 205 -2.21 -0.17 3.92
C VAL A 205 -2.76 -0.08 2.50
N GLY A 206 -2.81 1.11 1.93
CA GLY A 206 -3.25 1.32 0.56
C GLY A 206 -2.73 2.63 -0.02
N CYS A 207 -2.87 2.78 -1.35
CA CYS A 207 -2.58 4.02 -2.08
C CYS A 207 -3.55 5.14 -1.69
N ASP A 208 -3.38 6.32 -2.26
CA ASP A 208 -4.26 7.48 -2.02
C ASP A 208 -5.69 7.25 -2.52
N GLY A 209 -5.91 6.42 -3.55
CA GLY A 209 -7.25 5.99 -3.99
C GLY A 209 -8.10 5.34 -2.87
N VAL A 210 -7.49 4.88 -1.77
CA VAL A 210 -8.23 4.44 -0.57
C VAL A 210 -8.92 5.62 0.13
N GLU A 211 -8.41 6.84 0.01
CA GLU A 211 -9.10 8.04 0.51
C GLU A 211 -10.41 8.27 -0.26
N ASP A 212 -10.42 8.04 -1.58
CA ASP A 212 -11.64 8.12 -2.37
C ASP A 212 -12.65 7.03 -2.00
N LEU A 213 -12.17 5.82 -1.71
CA LEU A 213 -13.00 4.76 -1.13
C LEU A 213 -13.68 5.22 0.16
N MET A 214 -12.94 5.86 1.07
CA MET A 214 -13.50 6.36 2.34
C MET A 214 -14.54 7.47 2.13
N LYS A 215 -14.30 8.37 1.17
CA LYS A 215 -15.25 9.44 0.80
C LYS A 215 -16.58 8.89 0.25
N CYS A 216 -16.58 7.65 -0.23
CA CYS A 216 -17.77 6.98 -0.76
C CYS A 216 -18.65 6.28 0.29
N SER A 217 -18.32 6.32 1.58
CA SER A 217 -19.01 5.56 2.65
C SER A 217 -20.53 5.75 2.67
N GLY A 218 -21.02 6.96 2.44
CA GLY A 218 -22.45 7.28 2.39
C GLY A 218 -23.12 7.11 1.03
N ARG A 219 -22.38 6.72 -0.02
CA ARG A 219 -22.92 6.53 -1.37
C ARG A 219 -23.42 5.10 -1.56
N CYS A 220 -24.33 4.92 -2.52
CA CYS A 220 -24.76 3.58 -2.94
C CYS A 220 -23.81 3.01 -4.00
N PHE A 221 -23.64 1.68 -4.02
CA PHE A 221 -22.98 1.01 -5.14
C PHE A 221 -23.72 1.36 -6.45
N PRO A 222 -22.98 1.58 -7.55
CA PRO A 222 -23.58 1.92 -8.83
C PRO A 222 -24.68 0.97 -9.27
N GLY A 223 -25.85 1.53 -9.61
CA GLY A 223 -27.03 0.77 -10.04
C GLY A 223 -27.75 -0.02 -8.94
N THR A 224 -27.50 0.28 -7.65
CA THR A 224 -28.16 -0.37 -6.52
C THR A 224 -28.57 0.61 -5.42
N ASN A 225 -29.35 0.14 -4.44
CA ASN A 225 -29.67 0.88 -3.21
C ASN A 225 -28.81 0.46 -2.01
N GLU A 226 -27.80 -0.40 -2.23
CA GLU A 226 -26.89 -0.88 -1.19
C GLU A 226 -25.81 0.18 -0.93
N VAL A 227 -25.70 0.63 0.32
CA VAL A 227 -24.70 1.62 0.74
C VAL A 227 -23.32 1.00 0.80
N VAL A 228 -22.30 1.72 0.34
CA VAL A 228 -20.88 1.31 0.40
C VAL A 228 -20.44 1.04 1.83
N GLY A 229 -20.77 1.94 2.75
CA GLY A 229 -20.46 1.84 4.18
C GLY A 229 -19.03 2.25 4.53
N GLU A 230 -18.73 2.24 5.82
CA GLU A 230 -17.44 2.66 6.37
C GLU A 230 -16.31 1.66 6.05
N ILE A 231 -15.08 2.16 5.93
CA ILE A 231 -13.91 1.31 5.61
C ILE A 231 -13.68 0.20 6.64
N GLY A 232 -14.07 0.40 7.89
CA GLY A 232 -13.93 -0.61 8.94
C GLY A 232 -14.63 -1.94 8.65
N GLN A 233 -15.70 -1.94 7.83
CA GLN A 233 -16.45 -3.16 7.50
C GLN A 233 -15.65 -4.16 6.64
N ILE A 234 -14.62 -3.72 5.90
CA ILE A 234 -13.79 -4.64 5.12
C ILE A 234 -12.90 -5.54 6.01
N PHE A 235 -12.76 -5.21 7.29
CA PHE A 235 -12.04 -6.03 8.26
C PHE A 235 -12.89 -7.13 8.92
N THR A 236 -14.08 -7.41 8.38
CA THR A 236 -14.94 -8.49 8.86
C THR A 236 -14.59 -9.85 8.22
N PRO A 237 -14.87 -10.98 8.89
CA PRO A 237 -14.45 -12.31 8.43
C PRO A 237 -14.71 -12.63 6.96
N PRO A 238 -15.87 -12.28 6.36
CA PRO A 238 -16.14 -12.61 4.96
C PRO A 238 -15.10 -12.11 3.94
N PHE A 239 -14.35 -11.05 4.26
CA PHE A 239 -13.32 -10.53 3.38
C PHE A 239 -12.02 -11.36 3.43
N PHE A 240 -11.80 -12.10 4.50
CA PHE A 240 -10.64 -12.97 4.68
C PHE A 240 -10.93 -14.42 4.28
N GLU A 241 -12.17 -14.87 4.38
CA GLU A 241 -12.62 -16.21 3.98
C GLU A 241 -12.64 -16.39 2.46
N ASN A 242 -12.89 -15.32 1.71
CA ASN A 242 -12.92 -15.34 0.26
C ASN A 242 -11.86 -14.37 -0.31
N PRO A 243 -10.75 -14.90 -0.88
CA PRO A 243 -9.65 -14.07 -1.39
C PRO A 243 -10.07 -13.01 -2.42
N ASP A 244 -11.14 -13.28 -3.18
CA ASP A 244 -11.65 -12.39 -4.22
C ASP A 244 -12.64 -11.34 -3.72
N ARG A 245 -13.09 -11.43 -2.46
CA ARG A 245 -14.19 -10.58 -1.98
C ARG A 245 -13.81 -9.11 -1.99
N LEU A 246 -12.61 -8.77 -1.52
CA LEU A 246 -12.14 -7.38 -1.50
C LEU A 246 -12.06 -6.82 -2.93
N ARG A 247 -11.47 -7.56 -3.86
CA ARG A 247 -11.38 -7.15 -5.27
C ARG A 247 -12.76 -6.96 -5.90
N ARG A 248 -13.71 -7.88 -5.65
CA ARG A 248 -15.09 -7.74 -6.16
C ARG A 248 -15.81 -6.56 -5.55
N HIS A 249 -15.57 -6.25 -4.27
CA HIS A 249 -16.13 -5.10 -3.59
C HIS A 249 -15.69 -3.80 -4.27
N LEU A 250 -14.38 -3.62 -4.48
CA LEU A 250 -13.83 -2.45 -5.18
C LEU A 250 -14.30 -2.39 -6.65
N ALA A 251 -14.29 -3.52 -7.36
CA ALA A 251 -14.76 -3.58 -8.75
C ALA A 251 -16.24 -3.25 -8.91
N ARG A 252 -17.09 -3.58 -7.92
CA ARG A 252 -18.50 -3.14 -7.92
C ARG A 252 -18.63 -1.62 -7.83
N MET A 253 -17.74 -0.96 -7.08
CA MET A 253 -17.72 0.51 -6.97
C MET A 253 -17.36 1.16 -8.30
N ASN A 254 -16.52 0.54 -9.11
CA ASN A 254 -16.08 1.06 -10.41
C ASN A 254 -16.96 0.59 -11.58
N ARG A 255 -18.12 -0.02 -11.30
CA ARG A 255 -19.05 -0.42 -12.34
C ARG A 255 -19.70 0.82 -12.98
N GLU A 256 -19.59 0.93 -14.30
CA GLU A 256 -20.37 1.92 -15.05
C GLU A 256 -21.86 1.59 -15.01
N THR A 257 -22.69 2.63 -14.95
CA THR A 257 -24.15 2.50 -15.00
C THR A 257 -24.73 3.34 -16.12
N ALA A 258 -25.68 2.77 -16.87
CA ALA A 258 -26.39 3.50 -17.91
C ALA A 258 -27.68 4.10 -17.34
N GLN A 259 -27.84 5.41 -17.47
CA GLN A 259 -29.10 6.12 -17.20
C GLN A 259 -29.61 6.74 -18.52
N GLY A 260 -30.46 6.01 -19.24
CA GLY A 260 -30.87 6.39 -20.59
C GLY A 260 -29.65 6.37 -21.54
N SER A 261 -29.37 7.50 -22.18
CA SER A 261 -28.22 7.68 -23.08
C SER A 261 -26.93 8.11 -22.36
N ARG A 262 -26.98 8.37 -21.08
CA ARG A 262 -25.82 8.80 -20.28
C ARG A 262 -25.19 7.62 -19.55
N VAL A 263 -23.88 7.47 -19.70
CA VAL A 263 -23.07 6.52 -18.90
C VAL A 263 -22.48 7.29 -17.73
N GLU A 264 -22.77 6.84 -16.52
CA GLU A 264 -22.15 7.36 -15.29
C GLU A 264 -20.95 6.49 -14.92
N PRO A 265 -19.77 7.10 -14.67
CA PRO A 265 -18.59 6.36 -14.25
C PRO A 265 -18.79 5.81 -12.83
N GLY A 266 -17.98 4.81 -12.49
CA GLY A 266 -17.92 4.30 -11.12
C GLY A 266 -17.41 5.33 -10.10
N LEU A 267 -17.31 4.90 -8.87
CA LEU A 267 -17.11 5.78 -7.71
C LEU A 267 -15.65 6.12 -7.41
N LEU A 268 -14.69 5.28 -7.85
CA LEU A 268 -13.26 5.44 -7.56
C LEU A 268 -12.60 6.07 -8.79
N PRO A 269 -12.27 7.37 -8.75
CA PRO A 269 -11.66 8.05 -9.89
C PRO A 269 -10.23 7.60 -10.15
N ASP A 270 -9.47 7.34 -9.09
CA ASP A 270 -8.08 6.91 -9.15
C ASP A 270 -7.90 5.41 -8.93
N ASP A 271 -6.73 4.89 -9.29
CA ASP A 271 -6.36 3.50 -8.99
C ASP A 271 -6.48 3.26 -7.49
N THR A 272 -7.04 2.11 -7.14
CA THR A 272 -7.27 1.82 -5.72
C THR A 272 -6.68 0.45 -5.38
N THR A 273 -5.60 0.49 -4.61
CA THR A 273 -4.89 -0.70 -4.14
C THR A 273 -4.85 -0.72 -2.62
N LEU A 274 -5.26 -1.86 -2.06
CA LEU A 274 -5.38 -2.03 -0.62
C LEU A 274 -4.98 -3.45 -0.20
N VAL A 275 -4.19 -3.56 0.86
CA VAL A 275 -3.89 -4.81 1.56
C VAL A 275 -4.35 -4.68 3.01
N ILE A 276 -5.15 -5.65 3.47
CA ILE A 276 -5.65 -5.70 4.84
C ILE A 276 -5.25 -7.02 5.51
N GLY A 277 -4.96 -6.95 6.79
CA GLY A 277 -4.61 -8.10 7.63
C GLY A 277 -5.47 -8.17 8.88
N ASN A 278 -6.01 -9.35 9.17
CA ASN A 278 -6.66 -9.67 10.45
C ASN A 278 -5.66 -10.46 11.31
N ILE A 279 -5.37 -9.95 12.50
CA ILE A 279 -4.34 -10.47 13.40
C ILE A 279 -5.00 -11.32 14.47
N GLY A 280 -4.64 -12.60 14.50
CA GLY A 280 -5.12 -13.57 15.47
C GLY A 280 -3.99 -14.36 16.12
N TRP A 281 -4.35 -15.12 17.18
CA TRP A 281 -3.43 -15.99 17.91
C TRP A 281 -4.06 -17.37 18.08
N VAL A 282 -3.41 -18.40 17.58
CA VAL A 282 -3.82 -19.81 17.61
C VAL A 282 -2.92 -20.65 18.50
#